data_532c03cefd541a79951272454dbc5c76
#
_entry.id   532c03cefd541a79951272454dbc5c76
#
_cell.length_a   1.000
_cell.length_b   1.000
_cell.length_c   1.000
_cell.angle_alpha   90.00
_cell.angle_beta   90.00
_cell.angle_gamma   90.00
#
_symmetry.space_group_name_H-M   'P 1'
#
loop_
_entity.id
_entity.type
_entity.pdbx_description
1 polymer ?
#
loop_
_entity_poly.entity_id
_entity_poly.type
_entity_poly.pdbx_seq_one_letter_code
_entity_poly.pdbx_strand_id
1 'polypeptide(L)'
;MVDLTDDREAVPAPGRGEPADRHGARALERVRRRLVALTGDAAVDAEPGLVRFLRQPTAGPVTALVALMGLYVAVFGSLTWSQQSNFGTFGFDMGIYDQGIWLLSRFKTPFITIRGLNYFAHHVNVITLLLVPLYWLGAGPHALYLVETVAMALGAVPLWLLGRDRFENGWLALGPALAYLLYPSLEWINEWHFHPDALIITPLMLAYWAATRRRWGWYWVALAVTLSCKEDAALAVLALGLVVALRERERVRGVVTSLLGVAWFAICTKLIIPVANGGGSPFYTGLFPGLGTSVTSILYNLVRHPSRWITPAVSRTRWTYYAQLMWPVALLALLEIPVLLIAGPQLLVNVTSGDGYTHSIQYHYSSIVVAGVFLATVEGIAVWGRTDAGRRFLVGLLVAASLAANVAWSPSPIGVKFHSGIWAKPQPKHSAVNQALGLIPKSASVSATYDIDDHLTHRVLIYEFPNPWITANWGIGDRKPPDPSKVNWLILDTSLNGAMTPLYNKLIQTEFRVVFSRDGIVVAHRVLPGVPNDHSWPRG
;
A
#
# COMPACT_ATOMS: atom_id res chain seq x y z
N MET A 1 -90.83 21.38 49.63
CA MET A 1 -91.27 20.09 49.06
C MET A 1 -89.90 19.39 48.77
N VAL A 2 -89.33 18.77 49.73
CA VAL A 2 -89.39 17.42 50.25
C VAL A 2 -89.53 16.40 49.10
N ASP A 3 -88.44 15.71 48.78
CA ASP A 3 -88.46 14.26 48.97
C ASP A 3 -87.05 13.71 49.11
N LEU A 4 -87.00 12.83 50.12
CA LEU A 4 -85.89 12.02 50.57
C LEU A 4 -85.99 10.65 49.91
N THR A 5 -84.88 10.02 49.67
CA THR A 5 -84.59 8.59 49.73
C THR A 5 -83.37 8.25 48.87
N ASP A 6 -82.42 7.51 49.16
CA ASP A 6 -82.22 6.45 50.13
C ASP A 6 -80.73 6.05 50.09
N ASP A 7 -80.09 6.06 51.24
CA ASP A 7 -78.76 5.54 51.44
C ASP A 7 -78.71 4.04 51.35
N ARG A 8 -77.94 3.46 50.51
CA ARG A 8 -77.45 2.08 50.68
C ARG A 8 -75.94 2.03 50.38
N GLU A 9 -75.22 1.89 51.47
CA GLU A 9 -73.82 1.48 51.44
C GLU A 9 -73.63 0.18 50.69
N ALA A 10 -72.77 0.14 49.72
CA ALA A 10 -72.23 -1.04 49.03
C ALA A 10 -70.83 -1.33 49.47
N VAL A 11 -70.62 -2.48 50.10
CA VAL A 11 -69.39 -3.07 50.54
C VAL A 11 -68.38 -3.19 49.41
N PRO A 12 -67.09 -2.80 49.59
CA PRO A 12 -66.07 -2.97 48.54
C PRO A 12 -65.66 -4.41 48.40
N ALA A 13 -65.69 -4.95 47.16
CA ALA A 13 -65.17 -6.24 46.76
C ALA A 13 -63.63 -6.30 46.85
N PRO A 14 -63.02 -7.48 47.18
CA PRO A 14 -61.58 -7.59 47.34
C PRO A 14 -60.82 -7.38 46.01
N GLY A 15 -59.74 -6.58 46.09
CA GLY A 15 -58.88 -6.25 44.99
C GLY A 15 -58.28 -7.47 44.29
N ARG A 16 -58.47 -7.52 42.97
CA ARG A 16 -57.72 -8.45 42.09
C ARG A 16 -56.29 -7.95 42.00
N GLY A 17 -55.36 -8.74 42.57
CA GLY A 17 -53.92 -8.51 42.40
C GLY A 17 -53.58 -8.47 40.90
N GLU A 18 -52.91 -7.41 40.46
CA GLU A 18 -52.26 -7.37 39.15
C GLU A 18 -51.17 -8.44 39.09
N PRO A 19 -51.16 -9.28 38.05
CA PRO A 19 -50.10 -10.27 37.95
C PRO A 19 -48.77 -9.55 37.61
N ALA A 20 -47.76 -9.77 38.45
CA ALA A 20 -46.37 -9.31 38.34
C ALA A 20 -45.66 -9.78 37.06
N ASP A 21 -46.37 -10.42 36.13
CA ASP A 21 -45.83 -11.05 34.93
C ASP A 21 -45.93 -10.18 33.64
N ARG A 22 -46.61 -9.03 33.71
CA ARG A 22 -46.76 -8.16 32.52
C ARG A 22 -45.48 -7.38 32.18
N HIS A 23 -44.60 -7.15 33.13
CA HIS A 23 -43.30 -6.48 32.89
C HIS A 23 -42.28 -7.42 32.26
N GLY A 24 -42.24 -8.66 32.67
CA GLY A 24 -41.41 -9.72 32.09
C GLY A 24 -41.83 -10.05 30.65
N ALA A 25 -43.15 -10.19 30.42
CA ALA A 25 -43.67 -10.46 29.09
C ALA A 25 -43.38 -9.32 28.08
N ARG A 26 -43.49 -8.04 28.51
CA ARG A 26 -43.15 -6.86 27.68
C ARG A 26 -41.63 -6.71 27.45
N ALA A 27 -40.81 -7.17 28.36
CA ALA A 27 -39.34 -7.19 28.18
C ALA A 27 -38.92 -8.29 27.20
N LEU A 28 -39.47 -9.50 27.33
CA LEU A 28 -39.27 -10.61 26.41
C LEU A 28 -39.74 -10.29 24.98
N GLU A 29 -40.92 -9.66 24.85
CA GLU A 29 -41.44 -9.23 23.55
C GLU A 29 -40.56 -8.15 22.90
N ARG A 30 -39.99 -7.24 23.68
CA ARG A 30 -39.00 -6.26 23.17
C ARG A 30 -37.69 -6.92 22.73
N VAL A 31 -37.20 -7.92 23.49
CA VAL A 31 -36.02 -8.69 23.12
C VAL A 31 -36.30 -9.54 21.88
N ARG A 32 -37.47 -10.19 21.80
CA ARG A 32 -37.93 -10.95 20.63
C ARG A 32 -38.03 -10.07 19.39
N ARG A 33 -38.66 -8.89 19.48
CA ARG A 33 -38.73 -7.92 18.35
C ARG A 33 -37.35 -7.39 17.96
N ARG A 34 -36.40 -7.22 18.87
CA ARG A 34 -35.03 -6.86 18.56
C ARG A 34 -34.25 -8.02 17.92
N LEU A 35 -34.46 -9.24 18.38
CA LEU A 35 -33.86 -10.44 17.78
C LEU A 35 -34.44 -10.69 16.37
N VAL A 36 -35.74 -10.58 16.18
CA VAL A 36 -36.41 -10.69 14.86
C VAL A 36 -35.94 -9.57 13.94
N ALA A 37 -35.72 -8.34 14.43
CA ALA A 37 -35.14 -7.24 13.66
C ALA A 37 -33.66 -7.45 13.33
N LEU A 38 -32.94 -8.26 14.10
CA LEU A 38 -31.53 -8.60 13.88
C LEU A 38 -31.35 -9.88 13.03
N THR A 39 -32.29 -10.82 13.13
CA THR A 39 -32.18 -12.13 12.43
C THR A 39 -33.04 -12.21 11.18
N GLY A 40 -33.97 -11.24 10.97
CA GLY A 40 -34.99 -11.32 9.91
C GLY A 40 -35.79 -12.61 9.99
N ASP A 41 -37.09 -12.61 9.70
CA ASP A 41 -37.87 -13.86 9.57
C ASP A 41 -37.23 -14.76 8.50
N ALA A 42 -36.33 -15.61 8.90
CA ALA A 42 -35.65 -16.57 8.05
C ALA A 42 -36.44 -17.88 7.95
N ALA A 43 -37.67 -17.77 7.53
CA ALA A 43 -38.41 -18.95 7.10
C ALA A 43 -39.72 -18.55 6.40
N VAL A 44 -39.65 -18.07 5.19
CA VAL A 44 -40.60 -18.34 4.09
C VAL A 44 -40.00 -17.66 2.86
N ASP A 45 -39.65 -18.42 1.82
CA ASP A 45 -39.16 -17.98 0.51
C ASP A 45 -37.82 -17.19 0.51
N ALA A 46 -36.75 -17.83 0.95
CA ALA A 46 -35.40 -17.30 0.76
C ALA A 46 -35.00 -17.44 -0.73
N GLU A 47 -35.39 -16.46 -1.55
CA GLU A 47 -34.67 -16.24 -2.81
C GLU A 47 -33.17 -16.18 -2.48
N PRO A 48 -32.31 -16.91 -3.20
CA PRO A 48 -30.87 -16.83 -2.98
C PRO A 48 -30.44 -15.37 -2.90
N GLY A 49 -29.62 -15.00 -1.89
CA GLY A 49 -29.23 -13.62 -1.64
C GLY A 49 -28.69 -12.90 -2.89
N LEU A 50 -28.07 -13.65 -3.81
CA LEU A 50 -27.64 -13.18 -5.11
C LEU A 50 -28.80 -12.73 -5.99
N VAL A 51 -29.93 -13.47 -6.06
CA VAL A 51 -31.10 -13.11 -6.90
C VAL A 51 -31.76 -11.85 -6.35
N ARG A 52 -31.92 -11.74 -5.03
CA ARG A 52 -32.41 -10.54 -4.36
C ARG A 52 -31.51 -9.33 -4.60
N PHE A 53 -30.18 -9.53 -4.58
CA PHE A 53 -29.19 -8.49 -4.92
C PHE A 53 -29.33 -8.03 -6.37
N LEU A 54 -29.42 -8.94 -7.34
CA LEU A 54 -29.52 -8.62 -8.76
C LEU A 54 -30.81 -7.84 -9.14
N ARG A 55 -31.85 -7.90 -8.33
CA ARG A 55 -33.09 -7.13 -8.49
C ARG A 55 -33.02 -5.70 -7.93
N GLN A 56 -31.94 -5.35 -7.20
CA GLN A 56 -31.80 -3.99 -6.67
C GLN A 56 -31.38 -3.00 -7.78
N PRO A 57 -31.85 -1.75 -7.76
CA PRO A 57 -31.45 -0.72 -8.74
C PRO A 57 -29.94 -0.45 -8.78
N THR A 58 -29.24 -0.75 -7.69
CA THR A 58 -27.78 -0.59 -7.56
C THR A 58 -27.01 -1.81 -8.05
N ALA A 59 -27.66 -2.94 -8.34
CA ALA A 59 -26.98 -4.19 -8.71
C ALA A 59 -26.14 -4.05 -9.99
N GLY A 60 -26.70 -3.43 -11.04
CA GLY A 60 -25.98 -3.23 -12.31
C GLY A 60 -24.66 -2.48 -12.15
N PRO A 61 -24.65 -1.26 -11.58
CA PRO A 61 -23.41 -0.52 -11.35
C PRO A 61 -22.41 -1.24 -10.44
N VAL A 62 -22.88 -1.93 -9.39
CA VAL A 62 -21.98 -2.69 -8.50
C VAL A 62 -21.36 -3.88 -9.23
N THR A 63 -22.16 -4.62 -10.02
CA THR A 63 -21.63 -5.72 -10.83
C THR A 63 -20.58 -5.22 -11.84
N ALA A 64 -20.83 -4.08 -12.50
CA ALA A 64 -19.87 -3.46 -13.41
C ALA A 64 -18.59 -3.03 -12.67
N LEU A 65 -18.70 -2.45 -11.47
CA LEU A 65 -17.54 -2.09 -10.65
C LEU A 65 -16.71 -3.32 -10.30
N VAL A 66 -17.35 -4.40 -9.84
CA VAL A 66 -16.68 -5.66 -9.51
C VAL A 66 -15.99 -6.27 -10.75
N ALA A 67 -16.66 -6.21 -11.91
CA ALA A 67 -16.09 -6.67 -13.17
C ALA A 67 -14.85 -5.86 -13.58
N LEU A 68 -14.87 -4.53 -13.46
CA LEU A 68 -13.72 -3.66 -13.74
C LEU A 68 -12.55 -3.96 -12.80
N MET A 69 -12.81 -4.08 -11.50
CA MET A 69 -11.79 -4.47 -10.51
C MET A 69 -11.24 -5.86 -10.78
N GLY A 70 -12.12 -6.83 -11.08
CA GLY A 70 -11.72 -8.20 -11.44
C GLY A 70 -10.85 -8.24 -12.70
N LEU A 71 -11.17 -7.44 -13.71
CA LEU A 71 -10.36 -7.29 -14.91
C LEU A 71 -8.98 -6.70 -14.59
N TYR A 72 -8.92 -5.63 -13.77
CA TYR A 72 -7.64 -5.06 -13.32
C TYR A 72 -6.79 -6.10 -12.60
N VAL A 73 -7.36 -6.81 -11.63
CA VAL A 73 -6.64 -7.85 -10.88
C VAL A 73 -6.20 -9.00 -11.79
N ALA A 74 -7.02 -9.42 -12.73
CA ALA A 74 -6.66 -10.50 -13.67
C ALA A 74 -5.50 -10.08 -14.59
N VAL A 75 -5.54 -8.86 -15.15
CA VAL A 75 -4.50 -8.36 -16.05
C VAL A 75 -3.21 -8.09 -15.27
N PHE A 76 -3.24 -7.20 -14.29
CA PHE A 76 -2.03 -6.78 -13.59
C PHE A 76 -1.50 -7.84 -12.63
N GLY A 77 -2.37 -8.65 -12.02
CA GLY A 77 -1.94 -9.79 -11.22
C GLY A 77 -1.22 -10.86 -12.06
N SER A 78 -1.66 -11.11 -13.31
CA SER A 78 -0.94 -12.03 -14.20
C SER A 78 0.42 -11.45 -14.65
N LEU A 79 0.49 -10.16 -14.90
CA LEU A 79 1.74 -9.47 -15.29
C LEU A 79 2.77 -9.47 -14.15
N THR A 80 2.37 -9.09 -12.94
CA THR A 80 3.26 -9.09 -11.77
C THR A 80 3.66 -10.50 -11.36
N TRP A 81 2.76 -11.48 -11.49
CA TRP A 81 3.09 -12.88 -11.29
C TRP A 81 4.16 -13.36 -12.29
N SER A 82 3.99 -13.02 -13.56
CA SER A 82 4.96 -13.33 -14.61
C SER A 82 6.29 -12.62 -14.38
N GLN A 83 6.26 -11.35 -13.95
CA GLN A 83 7.46 -10.56 -13.61
C GLN A 83 8.29 -11.28 -12.55
N GLN A 84 7.69 -11.66 -11.42
CA GLN A 84 8.37 -12.41 -10.36
C GLN A 84 8.91 -13.74 -10.88
N SER A 85 8.09 -14.51 -11.60
CA SER A 85 8.49 -15.82 -12.13
C SER A 85 9.63 -15.73 -13.16
N ASN A 86 9.80 -14.58 -13.81
CA ASN A 86 10.79 -14.34 -14.85
C ASN A 86 11.99 -13.50 -14.37
N PHE A 87 12.23 -13.41 -13.07
CA PHE A 87 13.36 -12.64 -12.49
C PHE A 87 13.35 -11.14 -12.84
N GLY A 88 12.17 -10.56 -12.95
CA GLY A 88 11.98 -9.12 -13.15
C GLY A 88 11.80 -8.35 -11.85
N THR A 89 12.09 -8.96 -10.72
CA THR A 89 11.94 -8.39 -9.37
C THR A 89 13.32 -8.26 -8.70
N PHE A 90 13.46 -7.35 -7.74
CA PHE A 90 14.76 -7.03 -7.17
C PHE A 90 14.74 -7.14 -5.63
N GLY A 91 15.88 -7.60 -5.08
CA GLY A 91 16.03 -7.77 -3.64
C GLY A 91 15.93 -6.49 -2.84
N PHE A 92 16.44 -5.38 -3.38
CA PHE A 92 16.46 -4.12 -2.64
C PHE A 92 15.05 -3.58 -2.30
N ASP A 93 14.03 -3.90 -3.08
CA ASP A 93 12.63 -3.53 -2.79
C ASP A 93 11.85 -4.76 -2.32
N MET A 94 11.47 -5.68 -3.21
CA MET A 94 10.68 -6.86 -2.89
C MET A 94 11.34 -7.72 -1.80
N GLY A 95 12.63 -7.99 -1.91
CA GLY A 95 13.35 -8.84 -0.97
C GLY A 95 13.41 -8.27 0.44
N ILE A 96 13.42 -6.94 0.61
CA ILE A 96 13.35 -6.27 1.91
C ILE A 96 12.06 -6.65 2.64
N TYR A 97 10.92 -6.52 1.96
CA TYR A 97 9.62 -6.82 2.55
C TYR A 97 9.43 -8.32 2.74
N ASP A 98 9.79 -9.12 1.76
CA ASP A 98 9.62 -10.56 1.81
C ASP A 98 10.48 -11.19 2.92
N GLN A 99 11.78 -10.85 3.02
CA GLN A 99 12.63 -11.30 4.11
C GLN A 99 12.11 -10.85 5.48
N GLY A 100 11.67 -9.58 5.58
CA GLY A 100 11.16 -9.01 6.83
C GLY A 100 9.93 -9.76 7.35
N ILE A 101 8.93 -9.96 6.50
CA ILE A 101 7.68 -10.67 6.85
C ILE A 101 7.96 -12.15 7.12
N TRP A 102 8.85 -12.79 6.35
CA TRP A 102 9.24 -14.17 6.60
C TRP A 102 9.93 -14.32 7.97
N LEU A 103 10.85 -13.44 8.34
CA LEU A 103 11.49 -13.46 9.68
C LEU A 103 10.45 -13.30 10.80
N LEU A 104 9.50 -12.36 10.65
CA LEU A 104 8.40 -12.17 11.58
C LEU A 104 7.52 -13.43 11.69
N SER A 105 7.22 -14.10 10.57
CA SER A 105 6.43 -15.34 10.55
C SER A 105 7.14 -16.50 11.27
N ARG A 106 8.45 -16.44 11.42
CA ARG A 106 9.26 -17.42 12.14
C ARG A 106 9.63 -16.97 13.56
N PHE A 107 9.01 -15.87 14.04
CA PHE A 107 9.28 -15.29 15.36
C PHE A 107 10.76 -14.97 15.59
N LYS A 108 11.45 -14.58 14.50
CA LYS A 108 12.85 -14.17 14.53
C LYS A 108 12.96 -12.65 14.60
N THR A 109 14.07 -12.15 15.09
CA THR A 109 14.40 -10.72 14.97
C THR A 109 14.37 -10.34 13.50
N PRO A 110 13.53 -9.36 13.09
CA PRO A 110 13.35 -9.01 11.69
C PRO A 110 14.49 -8.10 11.21
N PHE A 111 15.72 -8.59 11.27
CA PHE A 111 16.89 -7.91 10.73
C PHE A 111 17.09 -8.31 9.27
N ILE A 112 16.79 -7.37 8.38
CA ILE A 112 16.87 -7.56 6.92
C ILE A 112 18.32 -7.48 6.48
N THR A 113 18.91 -8.59 6.10
CA THR A 113 20.33 -8.63 5.73
C THR A 113 20.60 -8.11 4.31
N ILE A 114 19.62 -8.07 3.44
CA ILE A 114 19.68 -7.37 2.14
C ILE A 114 19.97 -5.88 2.37
N ARG A 115 19.28 -5.25 3.33
CA ARG A 115 19.36 -3.81 3.59
C ARG A 115 20.27 -3.42 4.75
N GLY A 116 20.59 -4.37 5.65
CA GLY A 116 21.38 -4.11 6.85
C GLY A 116 20.67 -3.31 7.94
N LEU A 117 19.35 -3.41 8.00
CA LEU A 117 18.50 -2.70 8.95
C LEU A 117 17.48 -3.64 9.60
N ASN A 118 17.01 -3.28 10.80
CA ASN A 118 15.78 -3.86 11.31
C ASN A 118 14.59 -3.43 10.42
N TYR A 119 13.62 -4.30 10.23
CA TYR A 119 12.44 -4.07 9.40
C TYR A 119 11.70 -2.78 9.75
N PHE A 120 11.45 -2.55 11.06
CA PHE A 120 10.79 -1.33 11.54
C PHE A 120 11.71 -0.12 11.64
N ALA A 121 13.01 -0.30 11.39
CA ALA A 121 13.97 0.78 11.25
C ALA A 121 14.08 1.29 9.80
N HIS A 122 13.70 0.47 8.83
CA HIS A 122 13.58 0.85 7.43
C HIS A 122 12.36 1.76 7.26
N HIS A 123 11.17 1.23 7.53
CA HIS A 123 9.90 1.95 7.60
C HIS A 123 8.99 1.34 8.66
N VAL A 124 8.03 2.11 9.19
CA VAL A 124 7.08 1.62 10.21
C VAL A 124 5.85 1.01 9.51
N ASN A 125 6.05 -0.15 8.89
CA ASN A 125 5.05 -0.85 8.10
C ASN A 125 4.26 -1.86 8.95
N VAL A 126 3.51 -1.40 9.96
CA VAL A 126 2.73 -2.26 10.88
C VAL A 126 1.70 -3.11 10.14
N ILE A 127 1.13 -2.60 9.06
CA ILE A 127 0.14 -3.30 8.21
C ILE A 127 0.64 -4.67 7.74
N THR A 128 1.94 -4.83 7.53
CA THR A 128 2.53 -6.08 7.04
C THR A 128 2.43 -7.23 8.05
N LEU A 129 2.18 -6.94 9.33
CA LEU A 129 1.87 -7.97 10.33
C LEU A 129 0.61 -8.77 9.96
N LEU A 130 -0.33 -8.16 9.23
CA LEU A 130 -1.51 -8.85 8.73
C LEU A 130 -1.19 -9.89 7.64
N LEU A 131 0.00 -9.79 7.04
CA LEU A 131 0.46 -10.72 6.01
C LEU A 131 1.21 -11.92 6.61
N VAL A 132 1.67 -11.84 7.86
CA VAL A 132 2.39 -12.92 8.55
C VAL A 132 1.66 -14.27 8.49
N PRO A 133 0.34 -14.37 8.72
CA PRO A 133 -0.38 -15.64 8.59
C PRO A 133 -0.29 -16.29 7.20
N LEU A 134 -0.20 -15.49 6.13
CA LEU A 134 -0.04 -16.01 4.77
C LEU A 134 1.30 -16.75 4.61
N TYR A 135 2.35 -16.27 5.28
CA TYR A 135 3.68 -16.91 5.26
C TYR A 135 3.73 -18.23 6.03
N TRP A 136 2.82 -18.47 6.96
CA TRP A 136 2.64 -19.80 7.56
C TRP A 136 2.04 -20.80 6.56
N LEU A 137 1.28 -20.29 5.58
CA LEU A 137 0.70 -21.08 4.48
C LEU A 137 1.65 -21.21 3.27
N GLY A 138 2.87 -20.69 3.35
CA GLY A 138 3.85 -20.78 2.28
C GLY A 138 3.87 -19.60 1.30
N ALA A 139 3.25 -18.45 1.66
CA ALA A 139 3.33 -17.24 0.84
C ALA A 139 4.78 -16.73 0.69
N GLY A 140 4.98 -15.93 -0.33
CA GLY A 140 6.23 -15.26 -0.69
C GLY A 140 5.95 -14.09 -1.65
N PRO A 141 6.93 -13.65 -2.47
CA PRO A 141 6.82 -12.47 -3.32
C PRO A 141 5.58 -12.41 -4.21
N HIS A 142 5.18 -13.54 -4.80
CA HIS A 142 3.94 -13.63 -5.60
C HIS A 142 2.68 -13.22 -4.81
N ALA A 143 2.61 -13.60 -3.53
CA ALA A 143 1.47 -13.24 -2.69
C ALA A 143 1.50 -11.75 -2.33
N LEU A 144 2.67 -11.15 -2.15
CA LEU A 144 2.82 -9.72 -1.91
C LEU A 144 2.32 -8.90 -3.11
N TYR A 145 2.71 -9.27 -4.32
CA TYR A 145 2.19 -8.66 -5.55
C TYR A 145 0.67 -8.77 -5.67
N LEU A 146 0.11 -9.96 -5.38
CA LEU A 146 -1.33 -10.15 -5.45
C LEU A 146 -2.07 -9.28 -4.42
N VAL A 147 -1.56 -9.21 -3.19
CA VAL A 147 -2.12 -8.34 -2.13
C VAL A 147 -2.12 -6.88 -2.56
N GLU A 148 -1.00 -6.40 -3.11
CA GLU A 148 -0.87 -5.03 -3.60
C GLU A 148 -1.84 -4.75 -4.74
N THR A 149 -1.86 -5.60 -5.78
CA THR A 149 -2.77 -5.46 -6.93
C THR A 149 -4.24 -5.41 -6.50
N VAL A 150 -4.64 -6.30 -5.57
CA VAL A 150 -6.02 -6.32 -5.03
C VAL A 150 -6.30 -5.06 -4.21
N ALA A 151 -5.38 -4.65 -3.34
CA ALA A 151 -5.55 -3.45 -2.51
C ALA A 151 -5.69 -2.18 -3.37
N MET A 152 -4.93 -2.08 -4.46
CA MET A 152 -5.03 -0.97 -5.41
C MET A 152 -6.34 -1.01 -6.18
N ALA A 153 -6.78 -2.19 -6.66
CA ALA A 153 -8.07 -2.32 -7.33
C ALA A 153 -9.25 -1.92 -6.42
N LEU A 154 -9.16 -2.24 -5.12
CA LEU A 154 -10.17 -1.86 -4.12
C LEU A 154 -10.32 -0.34 -3.95
N GLY A 155 -9.34 0.48 -4.36
CA GLY A 155 -9.44 1.93 -4.40
C GLY A 155 -10.56 2.47 -5.29
N ALA A 156 -11.01 1.69 -6.27
CA ALA A 156 -12.18 2.02 -7.08
C ALA A 156 -13.49 2.07 -6.24
N VAL A 157 -13.57 1.33 -5.13
CA VAL A 157 -14.77 1.27 -4.28
C VAL A 157 -15.07 2.61 -3.58
N PRO A 158 -14.16 3.22 -2.80
CA PRO A 158 -14.43 4.51 -2.18
C PRO A 158 -14.69 5.62 -3.21
N LEU A 159 -14.06 5.58 -4.38
CA LEU A 159 -14.32 6.54 -5.46
C LEU A 159 -15.72 6.36 -6.05
N TRP A 160 -16.14 5.12 -6.30
CA TRP A 160 -17.50 4.83 -6.73
C TRP A 160 -18.54 5.25 -5.69
N LEU A 161 -18.29 4.97 -4.41
CA LEU A 161 -19.16 5.39 -3.31
C LEU A 161 -19.29 6.91 -3.24
N LEU A 162 -18.16 7.63 -3.31
CA LEU A 162 -18.15 9.08 -3.31
C LEU A 162 -18.86 9.66 -4.55
N GLY A 163 -18.53 9.15 -5.74
CA GLY A 163 -19.15 9.57 -7.00
C GLY A 163 -20.65 9.30 -7.01
N ARG A 164 -21.11 8.13 -6.56
CA ARG A 164 -22.52 7.79 -6.42
C ARG A 164 -23.26 8.79 -5.52
N ASP A 165 -22.64 9.11 -4.38
CA ASP A 165 -23.25 10.03 -3.41
C ASP A 165 -23.26 11.49 -3.91
N ARG A 166 -22.28 11.90 -4.73
CA ARG A 166 -22.16 13.25 -5.29
C ARG A 166 -22.96 13.46 -6.57
N PHE A 167 -23.03 12.43 -7.41
CA PHE A 167 -23.70 12.52 -8.72
C PHE A 167 -25.13 12.00 -8.68
N GLU A 168 -25.53 11.34 -7.58
CA GLU A 168 -26.84 10.66 -7.41
C GLU A 168 -27.12 9.62 -8.52
N ASN A 169 -26.03 9.09 -9.12
CA ASN A 169 -26.08 8.17 -10.25
C ASN A 169 -24.94 7.13 -10.15
N GLY A 170 -25.31 5.87 -9.87
CA GLY A 170 -24.35 4.79 -9.71
C GLY A 170 -23.61 4.41 -11.00
N TRP A 171 -24.25 4.57 -12.18
CA TRP A 171 -23.60 4.33 -13.47
C TRP A 171 -22.58 5.43 -13.80
N LEU A 172 -22.94 6.70 -13.57
CA LEU A 172 -22.02 7.80 -13.80
C LEU A 172 -20.81 7.75 -12.86
N ALA A 173 -21.00 7.25 -11.65
CA ALA A 173 -19.93 7.06 -10.65
C ALA A 173 -18.90 6.00 -11.06
N LEU A 174 -19.20 5.13 -12.03
CA LEU A 174 -18.19 4.22 -12.60
C LEU A 174 -17.09 4.96 -13.38
N GLY A 175 -17.38 6.16 -13.89
CA GLY A 175 -16.38 6.93 -14.65
C GLY A 175 -15.12 7.25 -13.84
N PRO A 176 -15.21 7.87 -12.64
CA PRO A 176 -14.06 8.06 -11.77
C PRO A 176 -13.35 6.76 -11.34
N ALA A 177 -14.12 5.69 -11.08
CA ALA A 177 -13.55 4.37 -10.74
C ALA A 177 -12.74 3.78 -11.93
N LEU A 178 -13.28 3.87 -13.15
CA LEU A 178 -12.61 3.44 -14.36
C LEU A 178 -11.35 4.30 -14.64
N ALA A 179 -11.49 5.63 -14.53
CA ALA A 179 -10.36 6.54 -14.72
C ALA A 179 -9.22 6.27 -13.74
N TYR A 180 -9.55 5.91 -12.49
CA TYR A 180 -8.59 5.49 -11.48
C TYR A 180 -7.86 4.20 -11.88
N LEU A 181 -8.59 3.18 -12.32
CA LEU A 181 -7.99 1.91 -12.73
C LEU A 181 -7.12 2.04 -14.01
N LEU A 182 -7.37 3.07 -14.83
CA LEU A 182 -6.59 3.41 -16.03
C LEU A 182 -5.47 4.45 -15.75
N TYR A 183 -5.29 4.84 -14.48
CA TYR A 183 -4.38 5.93 -14.16
C TYR A 183 -2.90 5.48 -14.27
N PRO A 184 -2.07 6.14 -15.10
CA PRO A 184 -0.71 5.66 -15.36
C PRO A 184 0.14 5.47 -14.12
N SER A 185 0.08 6.40 -13.16
CA SER A 185 0.85 6.27 -11.92
C SER A 185 0.43 5.07 -11.08
N LEU A 186 -0.88 4.71 -11.07
CA LEU A 186 -1.36 3.51 -10.37
C LEU A 186 -0.75 2.25 -10.95
N GLU A 187 -0.74 2.15 -12.28
CA GLU A 187 -0.25 0.98 -12.99
C GLU A 187 1.28 0.84 -12.90
N TRP A 188 2.02 1.97 -12.92
CA TRP A 188 3.45 1.97 -12.66
C TRP A 188 3.80 1.56 -11.23
N ILE A 189 3.02 2.01 -10.23
CA ILE A 189 3.20 1.59 -8.83
C ILE A 189 3.03 0.07 -8.73
N ASN A 190 2.04 -0.50 -9.42
CA ASN A 190 1.80 -1.94 -9.42
C ASN A 190 2.89 -2.73 -10.16
N GLU A 191 3.47 -2.17 -11.23
CA GLU A 191 4.62 -2.77 -11.92
C GLU A 191 5.88 -2.73 -11.06
N TRP A 192 6.08 -1.68 -10.33
CA TRP A 192 7.29 -1.53 -9.54
C TRP A 192 7.41 -2.57 -8.44
N HIS A 193 7.65 -2.80 -7.46
CA HIS A 193 7.69 -3.91 -6.52
C HIS A 193 6.74 -3.65 -5.36
N PHE A 194 6.42 -4.67 -4.59
CA PHE A 194 5.55 -4.52 -3.43
C PHE A 194 6.05 -3.43 -2.48
N HIS A 195 5.17 -2.45 -2.24
CA HIS A 195 5.40 -1.41 -1.24
C HIS A 195 4.13 -1.17 -0.42
N PRO A 196 4.21 -1.14 0.92
CA PRO A 196 3.07 -0.80 1.78
C PRO A 196 2.46 0.58 1.49
N ASP A 197 3.17 1.46 0.81
CA ASP A 197 2.69 2.74 0.29
C ASP A 197 1.46 2.59 -0.61
N ALA A 198 1.43 1.58 -1.47
CA ALA A 198 0.30 1.31 -2.34
C ALA A 198 -0.97 0.93 -1.54
N LEU A 199 -0.80 0.30 -0.38
CA LEU A 199 -1.90 -0.07 0.50
C LEU A 199 -2.58 1.15 1.16
N ILE A 200 -1.94 2.34 1.15
CA ILE A 200 -2.49 3.59 1.72
C ILE A 200 -3.67 4.12 0.89
N ILE A 201 -3.66 3.91 -0.42
CA ILE A 201 -4.58 4.55 -1.37
C ILE A 201 -6.03 4.30 -0.98
N THR A 202 -6.41 3.05 -0.85
CA THR A 202 -7.78 2.62 -0.58
C THR A 202 -8.31 3.10 0.78
N PRO A 203 -7.63 2.87 1.93
CA PRO A 203 -8.14 3.29 3.22
C PRO A 203 -8.15 4.81 3.39
N LEU A 204 -7.21 5.56 2.80
CA LEU A 204 -7.22 7.03 2.84
C LEU A 204 -8.47 7.59 2.11
N MET A 205 -8.78 7.07 0.93
CA MET A 205 -9.98 7.46 0.20
C MET A 205 -11.26 7.03 0.91
N LEU A 206 -11.26 5.84 1.54
CA LEU A 206 -12.39 5.35 2.34
C LEU A 206 -12.62 6.23 3.58
N ALA A 207 -11.54 6.69 4.24
CA ALA A 207 -11.65 7.61 5.37
C ALA A 207 -12.31 8.92 4.95
N TYR A 208 -11.88 9.52 3.84
CA TYR A 208 -12.51 10.73 3.33
C TYR A 208 -14.01 10.52 3.04
N TRP A 209 -14.37 9.47 2.27
CA TRP A 209 -15.77 9.16 2.00
C TRP A 209 -16.58 8.93 3.28
N ALA A 210 -16.04 8.19 4.25
CA ALA A 210 -16.71 7.92 5.51
C ALA A 210 -16.95 9.21 6.32
N ALA A 211 -16.01 10.16 6.29
CA ALA A 211 -16.17 11.48 6.91
C ALA A 211 -17.31 12.27 6.26
N THR A 212 -17.39 12.33 4.92
CA THR A 212 -18.47 13.04 4.19
C THR A 212 -19.85 12.47 4.48
N ARG A 213 -19.93 11.17 4.83
CA ARG A 213 -21.15 10.45 5.20
C ARG A 213 -21.37 10.33 6.70
N ARG A 214 -20.48 10.93 7.51
CA ARG A 214 -20.51 10.85 8.98
C ARG A 214 -20.52 9.42 9.51
N ARG A 215 -19.92 8.48 8.76
CA ARG A 215 -19.77 7.08 9.15
C ARG A 215 -18.51 6.88 9.99
N TRP A 216 -18.53 7.41 11.20
CA TRP A 216 -17.34 7.56 12.04
C TRP A 216 -16.66 6.24 12.42
N GLY A 217 -17.39 5.14 12.53
CA GLY A 217 -16.79 3.82 12.75
C GLY A 217 -15.84 3.43 11.61
N TRP A 218 -16.32 3.51 10.35
CA TRP A 218 -15.50 3.26 9.17
C TRP A 218 -14.38 4.27 9.01
N TYR A 219 -14.62 5.52 9.38
CA TYR A 219 -13.61 6.57 9.37
C TYR A 219 -12.40 6.22 10.23
N TRP A 220 -12.62 5.86 11.50
CA TRP A 220 -11.53 5.54 12.43
C TRP A 220 -10.81 4.24 12.04
N VAL A 221 -11.53 3.24 11.57
CA VAL A 221 -10.92 2.00 11.06
C VAL A 221 -10.03 2.29 9.85
N ALA A 222 -10.54 3.04 8.88
CA ALA A 222 -9.79 3.40 7.70
C ALA A 222 -8.54 4.25 8.03
N LEU A 223 -8.64 5.19 8.98
CA LEU A 223 -7.48 5.95 9.47
C LEU A 223 -6.44 5.06 10.14
N ALA A 224 -6.87 4.10 10.98
CA ALA A 224 -5.95 3.17 11.64
C ALA A 224 -5.20 2.32 10.61
N VAL A 225 -5.89 1.83 9.57
CA VAL A 225 -5.28 1.10 8.46
C VAL A 225 -4.31 2.00 7.70
N THR A 226 -4.70 3.24 7.38
CA THR A 226 -3.82 4.22 6.69
C THR A 226 -2.53 4.46 7.47
N LEU A 227 -2.64 4.75 8.77
CA LEU A 227 -1.48 5.02 9.64
C LEU A 227 -0.58 3.80 9.83
N SER A 228 -1.12 2.58 9.72
CA SER A 228 -0.35 1.35 9.86
C SER A 228 0.52 1.01 8.64
N CYS A 229 0.28 1.65 7.49
CA CYS A 229 0.99 1.35 6.26
C CYS A 229 2.42 1.93 6.25
N LYS A 230 2.59 3.19 6.65
CA LYS A 230 3.89 3.86 6.66
C LYS A 230 3.84 5.13 7.52
N GLU A 231 4.99 5.56 8.04
CA GLU A 231 5.10 6.75 8.89
C GLU A 231 4.70 8.05 8.19
N ASP A 232 4.96 8.21 6.91
CA ASP A 232 4.61 9.41 6.14
C ASP A 232 3.12 9.52 5.80
N ALA A 233 2.36 8.41 5.83
CA ALA A 233 0.89 8.43 5.75
C ALA A 233 0.27 9.34 6.83
N ALA A 234 0.94 9.51 7.95
CA ALA A 234 0.55 10.43 9.02
C ALA A 234 0.44 11.89 8.57
N LEU A 235 1.24 12.31 7.59
CA LEU A 235 1.16 13.65 7.01
C LEU A 235 -0.09 13.84 6.17
N ALA A 236 -0.52 12.81 5.44
CA ALA A 236 -1.80 12.82 4.73
C ALA A 236 -2.99 12.81 5.70
N VAL A 237 -2.88 12.07 6.81
CA VAL A 237 -3.90 12.06 7.87
C VAL A 237 -3.99 13.43 8.56
N LEU A 238 -2.87 14.12 8.81
CA LEU A 238 -2.87 15.51 9.26
C LEU A 238 -3.67 16.40 8.32
N ALA A 239 -3.39 16.34 7.01
CA ALA A 239 -4.07 17.14 6.01
C ALA A 239 -5.57 16.78 5.89
N LEU A 240 -5.90 15.48 5.91
CA LEU A 240 -7.28 15.00 5.95
C LEU A 240 -8.04 15.56 7.16
N GLY A 241 -7.40 15.59 8.33
CA GLY A 241 -7.97 16.17 9.55
C GLY A 241 -8.33 17.64 9.36
N LEU A 242 -7.46 18.44 8.73
CA LEU A 242 -7.74 19.84 8.40
C LEU A 242 -8.93 19.96 7.43
N VAL A 243 -9.00 19.12 6.40
CA VAL A 243 -10.14 19.09 5.46
C VAL A 243 -11.43 18.73 6.18
N VAL A 244 -11.42 17.73 7.06
CA VAL A 244 -12.60 17.34 7.86
C VAL A 244 -13.03 18.45 8.81
N ALA A 245 -12.09 19.15 9.45
CA ALA A 245 -12.40 20.25 10.35
C ALA A 245 -13.01 21.46 9.63
N LEU A 246 -12.44 21.84 8.49
CA LEU A 246 -12.74 23.10 7.82
C LEU A 246 -13.84 22.95 6.77
N ARG A 247 -13.75 21.93 5.90
CA ARG A 247 -14.68 21.70 4.79
C ARG A 247 -15.93 20.95 5.22
N GLU A 248 -15.76 19.82 5.93
CA GLU A 248 -16.88 19.02 6.43
C GLU A 248 -17.49 19.57 7.73
N ARG A 249 -16.89 20.64 8.29
CA ARG A 249 -17.33 21.33 9.51
C ARG A 249 -17.39 20.44 10.76
N GLU A 250 -16.67 19.34 10.76
CA GLU A 250 -16.53 18.41 11.90
C GLU A 250 -15.27 18.76 12.71
N ARG A 251 -15.28 19.95 13.34
CA ARG A 251 -14.09 20.57 13.95
C ARG A 251 -13.37 19.67 14.95
N VAL A 252 -14.11 19.08 15.90
CA VAL A 252 -13.51 18.24 16.95
C VAL A 252 -12.83 17.01 16.33
N ARG A 253 -13.53 16.30 15.45
CA ARG A 253 -13.00 15.09 14.80
C ARG A 253 -11.82 15.42 13.88
N GLY A 254 -11.93 16.50 13.13
CA GLY A 254 -10.83 16.96 12.27
C GLY A 254 -9.58 17.34 13.07
N VAL A 255 -9.72 18.09 14.18
CA VAL A 255 -8.60 18.42 15.06
C VAL A 255 -7.98 17.16 15.68
N VAL A 256 -8.81 16.24 16.20
CA VAL A 256 -8.34 14.94 16.73
C VAL A 256 -7.57 14.17 15.66
N THR A 257 -8.08 14.11 14.42
CA THR A 257 -7.41 13.44 13.30
C THR A 257 -6.05 14.08 13.00
N SER A 258 -5.99 15.42 12.93
CA SER A 258 -4.73 16.13 12.70
C SER A 258 -3.71 15.86 13.81
N LEU A 259 -4.15 15.89 15.07
CA LEU A 259 -3.29 15.58 16.22
C LEU A 259 -2.81 14.13 16.21
N LEU A 260 -3.66 13.17 15.83
CA LEU A 260 -3.26 11.77 15.66
C LEU A 260 -2.19 11.62 14.58
N GLY A 261 -2.32 12.33 13.43
CA GLY A 261 -1.30 12.36 12.39
C GLY A 261 0.04 12.87 12.93
N VAL A 262 0.04 14.03 13.60
CA VAL A 262 1.26 14.60 14.20
C VAL A 262 1.88 13.65 15.24
N ALA A 263 1.06 13.12 16.13
CA ALA A 263 1.52 12.22 17.19
C ALA A 263 2.12 10.94 16.61
N TRP A 264 1.46 10.31 15.62
CA TRP A 264 1.95 9.10 14.99
C TRP A 264 3.26 9.34 14.23
N PHE A 265 3.36 10.43 13.46
CA PHE A 265 4.61 10.80 12.81
C PHE A 265 5.76 10.98 13.81
N ALA A 266 5.49 11.66 14.93
CA ALA A 266 6.48 11.86 15.98
C ALA A 266 6.88 10.53 16.66
N ILE A 267 5.93 9.66 16.97
CA ILE A 267 6.19 8.33 17.54
C ILE A 267 7.05 7.51 16.58
N CYS A 268 6.71 7.46 15.30
CA CYS A 268 7.49 6.71 14.31
C CYS A 268 8.92 7.24 14.18
N THR A 269 9.09 8.55 13.99
CA THR A 269 10.39 9.16 13.67
C THR A 269 11.29 9.42 14.88
N LYS A 270 10.73 9.54 16.08
CA LYS A 270 11.48 9.84 17.31
C LYS A 270 11.62 8.65 18.27
N LEU A 271 10.76 7.66 18.14
CA LEU A 271 10.78 6.50 19.04
C LEU A 271 11.02 5.20 18.26
N ILE A 272 10.09 4.79 17.36
CA ILE A 272 10.12 3.45 16.76
C ILE A 272 11.37 3.27 15.90
N ILE A 273 11.60 4.14 14.91
CA ILE A 273 12.75 4.04 13.99
C ILE A 273 14.08 4.16 14.74
N PRO A 274 14.31 5.16 15.62
CA PRO A 274 15.55 5.25 16.37
C PRO A 274 15.81 4.03 17.27
N VAL A 275 14.80 3.55 18.00
CA VAL A 275 14.95 2.36 18.85
C VAL A 275 15.29 1.13 18.02
N ALA A 276 14.61 0.92 16.89
CA ALA A 276 14.88 -0.21 16.00
C ALA A 276 16.26 -0.14 15.32
N ASN A 277 16.82 1.07 15.15
CA ASN A 277 18.16 1.31 14.58
C ASN A 277 19.30 1.29 15.60
N GLY A 278 19.00 1.22 16.88
CA GLY A 278 20.01 1.41 17.92
C GLY A 278 20.50 2.86 18.05
N GLY A 279 19.64 3.82 17.67
CA GLY A 279 19.88 5.28 17.65
C GLY A 279 19.99 5.84 16.24
N GLY A 280 19.94 7.16 16.13
CA GLY A 280 20.11 7.88 14.87
C GLY A 280 18.81 8.32 14.17
N SER A 281 18.96 9.15 13.13
CA SER A 281 17.85 9.64 12.31
C SER A 281 17.38 8.59 11.32
N PRO A 282 16.12 8.67 10.85
CA PRO A 282 15.65 7.86 9.74
C PRO A 282 16.56 8.01 8.50
N PHE A 283 16.81 6.93 7.77
CA PHE A 283 17.74 6.93 6.63
C PHE A 283 17.32 7.91 5.52
N TYR A 284 16.03 8.10 5.34
CA TYR A 284 15.47 8.96 4.27
C TYR A 284 15.67 10.47 4.52
N THR A 285 16.19 10.89 5.69
CA THR A 285 16.54 12.31 5.87
C THR A 285 17.63 12.77 4.90
N GLY A 286 18.46 11.84 4.41
CA GLY A 286 19.45 12.09 3.36
C GLY A 286 18.87 12.50 2.00
N LEU A 287 17.59 12.23 1.75
CA LEU A 287 16.90 12.60 0.50
C LEU A 287 16.69 14.13 0.38
N PHE A 288 16.95 14.90 1.43
CA PHE A 288 16.69 16.35 1.49
C PHE A 288 17.98 17.17 1.75
N PRO A 289 18.99 17.11 0.87
CA PRO A 289 20.30 17.71 1.12
C PRO A 289 20.25 19.23 1.36
N GLY A 290 19.23 19.91 0.81
CA GLY A 290 19.03 21.35 1.02
C GLY A 290 18.31 21.73 2.31
N LEU A 291 17.68 20.78 3.00
CA LEU A 291 16.80 21.03 4.16
C LEU A 291 17.39 20.56 5.49
N GLY A 292 18.35 19.61 5.47
CA GLY A 292 19.01 19.15 6.69
C GLY A 292 19.13 17.64 6.79
N THR A 293 19.79 17.17 7.86
CA THR A 293 20.13 15.75 8.09
C THR A 293 19.27 15.10 9.17
N SER A 294 18.28 15.80 9.72
CA SER A 294 17.33 15.28 10.70
C SER A 294 15.93 15.80 10.42
N VAL A 295 14.91 15.06 10.85
CA VAL A 295 13.50 15.48 10.73
C VAL A 295 13.27 16.87 11.31
N THR A 296 13.87 17.16 12.48
CA THR A 296 13.74 18.49 13.14
C THR A 296 14.36 19.61 12.30
N SER A 297 15.57 19.39 11.74
CA SER A 297 16.23 20.39 10.89
C SER A 297 15.47 20.61 9.57
N ILE A 298 14.91 19.55 8.99
CA ILE A 298 14.07 19.63 7.78
C ILE A 298 12.83 20.49 8.06
N LEU A 299 12.07 20.19 9.13
CA LEU A 299 10.88 20.96 9.50
C LEU A 299 11.20 22.43 9.81
N TYR A 300 12.29 22.69 10.54
CA TYR A 300 12.76 24.05 10.82
C TYR A 300 13.08 24.81 9.52
N ASN A 301 13.82 24.19 8.60
CA ASN A 301 14.22 24.83 7.36
C ASN A 301 13.07 24.98 6.35
N LEU A 302 12.05 24.12 6.37
CA LEU A 302 10.82 24.31 5.59
C LEU A 302 10.14 25.64 5.94
N VAL A 303 10.12 26.01 7.22
CA VAL A 303 9.49 27.26 7.68
C VAL A 303 10.45 28.45 7.54
N ARG A 304 11.70 28.29 7.95
CA ARG A 304 12.66 29.41 8.04
C ARG A 304 13.29 29.80 6.71
N HIS A 305 13.41 28.85 5.80
CA HIS A 305 14.07 29.03 4.50
C HIS A 305 13.20 28.53 3.34
N PRO A 306 12.05 29.19 3.06
CA PRO A 306 11.09 28.72 2.06
C PRO A 306 11.67 28.59 0.66
N SER A 307 12.66 29.40 0.29
CA SER A 307 13.35 29.28 -1.00
C SER A 307 14.00 27.91 -1.23
N ARG A 308 14.44 27.21 -0.16
CA ARG A 308 15.09 25.91 -0.27
C ARG A 308 14.18 24.80 -0.77
N TRP A 309 12.87 24.95 -0.63
CA TRP A 309 11.89 23.99 -1.13
C TRP A 309 11.04 24.55 -2.28
N ILE A 310 10.73 25.85 -2.28
CA ILE A 310 9.98 26.47 -3.38
C ILE A 310 10.78 26.38 -4.70
N THR A 311 12.07 26.74 -4.67
CA THR A 311 12.92 26.70 -5.89
C THR A 311 12.95 25.31 -6.55
N PRO A 312 13.27 24.20 -5.85
CA PRO A 312 13.16 22.89 -6.47
C PRO A 312 11.72 22.54 -6.89
N ALA A 313 10.70 22.84 -6.08
CA ALA A 313 9.31 22.53 -6.38
C ALA A 313 8.81 23.17 -7.69
N VAL A 314 9.22 24.42 -7.99
CA VAL A 314 8.83 25.11 -9.23
C VAL A 314 9.82 24.90 -10.38
N SER A 315 10.84 24.07 -10.21
CA SER A 315 11.85 23.83 -11.24
C SER A 315 11.25 23.12 -12.46
N ARG A 316 11.82 23.39 -13.65
CA ARG A 316 11.34 22.81 -14.91
C ARG A 316 11.32 21.27 -14.88
N THR A 317 12.23 20.66 -14.15
CA THR A 317 12.34 19.20 -14.02
C THR A 317 11.12 18.57 -13.31
N ARG A 318 10.36 19.35 -12.51
CA ARG A 318 9.14 18.89 -11.82
C ARG A 318 7.87 19.04 -12.67
N TRP A 319 7.89 19.85 -13.72
CA TRP A 319 6.70 20.09 -14.54
C TRP A 319 6.18 18.82 -15.23
N THR A 320 7.08 17.94 -15.66
CA THR A 320 6.68 16.64 -16.23
C THR A 320 5.91 15.81 -15.22
N TYR A 321 6.39 15.77 -13.97
CA TYR A 321 5.71 15.04 -12.89
C TYR A 321 4.33 15.62 -12.60
N TYR A 322 4.21 16.94 -12.47
CA TYR A 322 2.91 17.59 -12.29
C TYR A 322 1.96 17.32 -13.46
N ALA A 323 2.45 17.42 -14.70
CA ALA A 323 1.66 17.13 -15.88
C ALA A 323 1.17 15.67 -15.88
N GLN A 324 2.05 14.72 -15.57
CA GLN A 324 1.70 13.31 -15.51
C GLN A 324 0.73 12.94 -14.38
N LEU A 325 0.69 13.73 -13.30
CA LEU A 325 -0.29 13.57 -12.23
C LEU A 325 -1.66 14.21 -12.59
N MET A 326 -1.66 15.39 -13.19
CA MET A 326 -2.88 16.19 -13.36
C MET A 326 -3.56 16.01 -14.71
N TRP A 327 -2.80 15.75 -15.78
CA TRP A 327 -3.36 15.58 -17.12
C TRP A 327 -4.29 14.36 -17.25
N PRO A 328 -3.96 13.19 -16.66
CA PRO A 328 -4.86 12.03 -16.75
C PRO A 328 -6.25 12.25 -16.11
N VAL A 329 -6.34 13.22 -15.19
CA VAL A 329 -7.64 13.63 -14.61
C VAL A 329 -8.18 14.93 -15.26
N ALA A 330 -7.70 15.29 -16.46
CA ALA A 330 -8.12 16.48 -17.19
C ALA A 330 -8.03 17.79 -16.36
N LEU A 331 -7.05 17.89 -15.46
CA LEU A 331 -6.87 19.00 -14.50
C LEU A 331 -8.05 19.20 -13.52
N LEU A 332 -9.05 18.31 -13.52
CA LEU A 332 -10.29 18.46 -12.72
C LEU A 332 -10.02 18.47 -11.22
N ALA A 333 -8.93 17.86 -10.77
CA ALA A 333 -8.50 17.92 -9.35
C ALA A 333 -8.22 19.37 -8.89
N LEU A 334 -7.79 20.25 -9.78
CA LEU A 334 -7.50 21.66 -9.48
C LEU A 334 -8.78 22.49 -9.22
N LEU A 335 -9.94 21.96 -9.55
CA LEU A 335 -11.22 22.60 -9.29
C LEU A 335 -11.64 22.52 -7.81
N GLU A 336 -10.96 21.64 -7.02
CA GLU A 336 -11.28 21.43 -5.60
C GLU A 336 -9.99 21.36 -4.76
N ILE A 337 -9.26 22.48 -4.74
CA ILE A 337 -7.98 22.64 -4.01
C ILE A 337 -8.07 22.22 -2.54
N PRO A 338 -9.13 22.54 -1.77
CA PRO A 338 -9.22 22.12 -0.37
C PRO A 338 -9.07 20.60 -0.18
N VAL A 339 -9.65 19.80 -1.07
CA VAL A 339 -9.54 18.34 -1.01
C VAL A 339 -8.18 17.86 -1.55
N LEU A 340 -7.68 18.52 -2.60
CA LEU A 340 -6.36 18.23 -3.16
C LEU A 340 -5.24 18.40 -2.12
N LEU A 341 -5.43 19.26 -1.12
CA LEU A 341 -4.46 19.45 -0.02
C LEU A 341 -4.19 18.18 0.79
N ILE A 342 -5.04 17.15 0.70
CA ILE A 342 -4.75 15.82 1.28
C ILE A 342 -3.48 15.23 0.66
N ALA A 343 -3.26 15.45 -0.63
CA ALA A 343 -2.02 15.07 -1.34
C ALA A 343 -0.84 16.01 -1.06
N GLY A 344 -1.12 17.23 -0.56
CA GLY A 344 -0.15 18.33 -0.47
C GLY A 344 1.15 17.98 0.26
N PRO A 345 1.11 17.43 1.49
CA PRO A 345 2.33 17.10 2.21
C PRO A 345 3.21 16.09 1.45
N GLN A 346 2.63 15.02 0.90
CA GLN A 346 3.39 14.02 0.13
C GLN A 346 3.94 14.61 -1.17
N LEU A 347 3.15 15.40 -1.87
CA LEU A 347 3.61 16.09 -3.06
C LEU A 347 4.80 17.00 -2.75
N LEU A 348 4.76 17.74 -1.62
CA LEU A 348 5.86 18.56 -1.16
C LEU A 348 7.12 17.73 -0.88
N VAL A 349 6.99 16.61 -0.17
CA VAL A 349 8.08 15.65 0.07
C VAL A 349 8.70 15.21 -1.26
N ASN A 350 7.87 14.79 -2.21
CA ASN A 350 8.32 14.27 -3.50
C ASN A 350 9.12 15.31 -4.31
N VAL A 351 8.62 16.55 -4.42
CA VAL A 351 9.22 17.55 -5.28
C VAL A 351 10.41 18.30 -4.66
N THR A 352 10.56 18.22 -3.34
CA THR A 352 11.70 18.83 -2.62
C THR A 352 12.87 17.86 -2.44
N SER A 353 12.65 16.57 -2.65
CA SER A 353 13.71 15.58 -2.64
C SER A 353 14.77 15.82 -3.73
N GLY A 354 16.02 15.51 -3.40
CA GLY A 354 17.14 15.51 -4.34
C GLY A 354 17.11 14.34 -5.32
N ASP A 355 16.40 13.25 -4.98
CA ASP A 355 16.39 12.04 -5.79
C ASP A 355 15.28 12.01 -6.84
N GLY A 356 15.67 11.67 -8.08
CA GLY A 356 14.79 11.72 -9.26
C GLY A 356 13.57 10.77 -9.18
N TYR A 357 13.71 9.64 -8.53
CA TYR A 357 12.65 8.65 -8.40
C TYR A 357 11.47 9.13 -7.53
N THR A 358 11.69 10.00 -6.54
CA THR A 358 10.62 10.49 -5.67
C THR A 358 9.57 11.35 -6.41
N HIS A 359 9.96 12.03 -7.49
CA HIS A 359 9.08 12.83 -8.34
C HIS A 359 8.95 12.25 -9.76
N SER A 360 8.78 10.94 -9.81
CA SER A 360 8.42 10.17 -10.99
C SER A 360 7.16 9.36 -10.71
N ILE A 361 6.25 9.28 -11.69
CA ILE A 361 5.03 8.49 -11.56
C ILE A 361 5.28 6.97 -11.55
N GLN A 362 6.52 6.55 -11.83
CA GLN A 362 6.90 5.13 -11.93
C GLN A 362 7.06 4.45 -10.57
N TYR A 363 7.14 5.22 -9.49
CA TYR A 363 7.47 4.69 -8.17
C TYR A 363 6.35 4.94 -7.15
N HIS A 364 6.32 4.14 -6.13
CA HIS A 364 5.34 4.11 -5.04
C HIS A 364 5.17 5.44 -4.28
N TYR A 365 6.12 6.38 -4.38
CA TYR A 365 6.04 7.69 -3.73
C TYR A 365 4.82 8.51 -4.13
N SER A 366 4.18 8.19 -5.27
CA SER A 366 2.97 8.86 -5.73
C SER A 366 1.67 8.32 -5.10
N SER A 367 1.70 7.24 -4.32
CA SER A 367 0.50 6.55 -3.80
C SER A 367 -0.48 7.48 -3.06
N ILE A 368 0.02 8.26 -2.10
CA ILE A 368 -0.82 9.23 -1.36
C ILE A 368 -1.33 10.34 -2.29
N VAL A 369 -0.50 10.75 -3.25
CA VAL A 369 -0.87 11.80 -4.21
C VAL A 369 -2.02 11.33 -5.10
N VAL A 370 -1.98 10.08 -5.57
CA VAL A 370 -3.07 9.45 -6.35
C VAL A 370 -4.40 9.54 -5.60
N ALA A 371 -4.40 9.16 -4.31
CA ALA A 371 -5.63 9.22 -3.50
C ALA A 371 -6.21 10.64 -3.43
N GLY A 372 -5.39 11.65 -3.11
CA GLY A 372 -5.84 13.04 -3.02
C GLY A 372 -6.29 13.63 -4.35
N VAL A 373 -5.59 13.30 -5.45
CA VAL A 373 -5.96 13.73 -6.81
C VAL A 373 -7.34 13.20 -7.20
N PHE A 374 -7.62 11.92 -6.97
CA PHE A 374 -8.93 11.34 -7.33
C PHE A 374 -10.06 11.82 -6.44
N LEU A 375 -9.82 12.00 -5.14
CA LEU A 375 -10.82 12.61 -4.24
C LEU A 375 -11.18 14.02 -4.70
N ALA A 376 -10.18 14.86 -4.98
CA ALA A 376 -10.39 16.21 -5.47
C ALA A 376 -11.08 16.24 -6.84
N THR A 377 -10.76 15.29 -7.73
CA THR A 377 -11.40 15.16 -9.05
C THR A 377 -12.88 14.88 -8.93
N VAL A 378 -13.30 13.93 -8.09
CA VAL A 378 -14.73 13.61 -7.90
C VAL A 378 -15.47 14.80 -7.30
N GLU A 379 -14.91 15.45 -6.30
CA GLU A 379 -15.50 16.64 -5.68
C GLU A 379 -15.56 17.83 -6.66
N GLY A 380 -14.50 18.04 -7.45
CA GLY A 380 -14.48 19.06 -8.49
C GLY A 380 -15.57 18.87 -9.54
N ILE A 381 -15.78 17.64 -10.01
CA ILE A 381 -16.89 17.30 -10.91
C ILE A 381 -18.24 17.60 -10.24
N ALA A 382 -18.40 17.26 -8.97
CA ALA A 382 -19.64 17.50 -8.24
C ALA A 382 -19.98 19.00 -8.10
N VAL A 383 -18.97 19.82 -7.80
CA VAL A 383 -19.14 21.28 -7.61
C VAL A 383 -19.40 22.01 -8.93
N TRP A 384 -18.64 21.67 -9.98
CA TRP A 384 -18.68 22.38 -11.26
C TRP A 384 -19.67 21.80 -12.26
N GLY A 385 -19.98 20.51 -12.18
CA GLY A 385 -21.02 19.83 -12.95
C GLY A 385 -22.40 20.09 -12.40
N ARG A 386 -22.86 21.35 -12.47
CA ARG A 386 -24.13 21.81 -11.87
C ARG A 386 -25.40 21.18 -12.48
N THR A 387 -25.31 20.67 -13.70
CA THR A 387 -26.37 19.97 -14.41
C THR A 387 -25.97 18.53 -14.70
N ASP A 388 -26.95 17.66 -14.95
CA ASP A 388 -26.67 16.27 -15.34
C ASP A 388 -25.84 16.16 -16.62
N ALA A 389 -26.12 17.03 -17.59
CA ALA A 389 -25.35 17.12 -18.82
C ALA A 389 -23.91 17.56 -18.54
N GLY A 390 -23.70 18.55 -17.67
CA GLY A 390 -22.38 19.01 -17.24
C GLY A 390 -21.59 17.94 -16.51
N ARG A 391 -22.21 17.19 -15.59
CA ARG A 391 -21.57 16.05 -14.90
C ARG A 391 -21.18 14.96 -15.88
N ARG A 392 -22.06 14.56 -16.80
CA ARG A 392 -21.77 13.57 -17.85
C ARG A 392 -20.63 14.00 -18.74
N PHE A 393 -20.59 15.28 -19.13
CA PHE A 393 -19.50 15.85 -19.92
C PHE A 393 -18.17 15.77 -19.17
N LEU A 394 -18.11 16.23 -17.91
CA LEU A 394 -16.88 16.21 -17.10
C LEU A 394 -16.39 14.78 -16.80
N VAL A 395 -17.30 13.85 -16.53
CA VAL A 395 -16.96 12.43 -16.36
C VAL A 395 -16.47 11.83 -17.69
N GLY A 396 -17.09 12.15 -18.82
CA GLY A 396 -16.62 11.72 -20.13
C GLY A 396 -15.23 12.26 -20.45
N LEU A 397 -14.97 13.54 -20.15
CA LEU A 397 -13.66 14.17 -20.29
C LEU A 397 -12.62 13.50 -19.40
N LEU A 398 -12.94 13.20 -18.14
CA LEU A 398 -12.07 12.46 -17.22
C LEU A 398 -11.67 11.10 -17.79
N VAL A 399 -12.64 10.29 -18.22
CA VAL A 399 -12.38 8.95 -18.77
C VAL A 399 -11.55 9.05 -20.05
N ALA A 400 -11.86 9.99 -20.96
CA ALA A 400 -11.10 10.18 -22.18
C ALA A 400 -9.65 10.60 -21.91
N ALA A 401 -9.44 11.53 -20.98
CA ALA A 401 -8.10 11.97 -20.59
C ALA A 401 -7.30 10.85 -19.90
N SER A 402 -7.94 10.07 -19.02
CA SER A 402 -7.29 8.91 -18.38
C SER A 402 -6.91 7.85 -19.40
N LEU A 403 -7.77 7.53 -20.37
CA LEU A 403 -7.48 6.57 -21.42
C LEU A 403 -6.34 7.06 -22.33
N ALA A 404 -6.39 8.32 -22.76
CA ALA A 404 -5.31 8.92 -23.57
C ALA A 404 -3.97 8.91 -22.83
N ALA A 405 -3.97 9.25 -21.55
CA ALA A 405 -2.78 9.22 -20.71
C ALA A 405 -2.30 7.77 -20.45
N ASN A 406 -3.21 6.82 -20.28
CA ASN A 406 -2.88 5.40 -20.17
C ASN A 406 -2.12 4.94 -21.42
N VAL A 407 -2.66 5.17 -22.61
CA VAL A 407 -1.99 4.83 -23.86
C VAL A 407 -0.61 5.51 -23.95
N ALA A 408 -0.48 6.77 -23.57
CA ALA A 408 0.76 7.54 -23.74
C ALA A 408 1.86 7.20 -22.71
N TRP A 409 1.48 6.95 -21.44
CA TRP A 409 2.43 6.95 -20.31
C TRP A 409 2.39 5.70 -19.45
N SER A 410 1.41 4.81 -19.63
CA SER A 410 1.28 3.63 -18.79
C SER A 410 2.11 2.43 -19.30
N PRO A 411 2.57 1.55 -18.39
CA PRO A 411 3.14 0.26 -18.71
C PRO A 411 2.07 -0.82 -18.98
N SER A 412 0.80 -0.45 -19.07
CA SER A 412 -0.31 -1.39 -19.34
C SER A 412 -0.20 -2.01 -20.75
N PRO A 413 -0.86 -3.15 -21.00
CA PRO A 413 -0.82 -3.83 -22.32
C PRO A 413 -1.29 -2.95 -23.49
N ILE A 414 -2.13 -1.92 -23.24
CA ILE A 414 -2.56 -0.97 -24.27
C ILE A 414 -1.67 0.29 -24.34
N GLY A 415 -0.71 0.43 -23.42
CA GLY A 415 0.19 1.57 -23.34
C GLY A 415 1.41 1.44 -24.25
N VAL A 416 1.85 2.55 -24.86
CA VAL A 416 3.09 2.57 -25.66
C VAL A 416 4.34 2.28 -24.82
N LYS A 417 4.24 2.39 -23.49
CA LYS A 417 5.32 2.09 -22.54
C LYS A 417 5.35 0.61 -22.09
N PHE A 418 4.44 -0.23 -22.52
CA PHE A 418 4.37 -1.63 -22.12
C PHE A 418 5.70 -2.36 -22.28
N HIS A 419 6.33 -2.27 -23.46
CA HIS A 419 7.62 -2.92 -23.73
C HIS A 419 8.83 -2.26 -23.05
N SER A 420 8.66 -1.09 -22.44
CA SER A 420 9.69 -0.47 -21.61
C SER A 420 9.55 -0.81 -20.13
N GLY A 421 8.43 -1.41 -19.73
CA GLY A 421 8.18 -1.93 -18.38
C GLY A 421 8.98 -3.19 -18.06
N ILE A 422 9.10 -3.50 -16.77
CA ILE A 422 9.90 -4.64 -16.29
C ILE A 422 9.23 -5.96 -16.68
N TRP A 423 7.92 -6.05 -16.53
CA TRP A 423 7.16 -7.29 -16.82
C TRP A 423 7.14 -7.71 -18.29
N ALA A 424 7.45 -6.79 -19.20
CA ALA A 424 7.52 -7.07 -20.64
C ALA A 424 8.93 -7.46 -21.12
N LYS A 425 9.95 -7.40 -20.25
CA LYS A 425 11.34 -7.71 -20.64
C LYS A 425 11.57 -9.20 -20.69
N PRO A 426 12.12 -9.74 -21.79
CA PRO A 426 12.58 -11.11 -21.84
C PRO A 426 13.68 -11.37 -20.81
N GLN A 427 13.65 -12.54 -20.17
CA GLN A 427 14.68 -12.97 -19.23
C GLN A 427 15.51 -14.09 -19.86
N PRO A 428 16.59 -13.77 -20.59
CA PRO A 428 17.32 -14.73 -21.41
C PRO A 428 17.99 -15.84 -20.59
N LYS A 429 18.30 -15.57 -19.31
CA LYS A 429 19.00 -16.51 -18.42
C LYS A 429 18.07 -17.32 -17.50
N HIS A 430 16.75 -17.24 -17.70
CA HIS A 430 15.74 -17.86 -16.85
C HIS A 430 16.02 -19.33 -16.53
N SER A 431 16.35 -20.16 -17.53
CA SER A 431 16.62 -21.58 -17.31
C SER A 431 17.87 -21.82 -16.46
N ALA A 432 18.94 -21.02 -16.67
CA ALA A 432 20.19 -21.13 -15.92
C ALA A 432 19.99 -20.70 -14.46
N VAL A 433 19.26 -19.59 -14.23
CA VAL A 433 18.97 -19.11 -12.87
C VAL A 433 18.14 -20.13 -12.10
N ASN A 434 17.08 -20.72 -12.70
CA ASN A 434 16.26 -21.74 -12.04
C ASN A 434 17.07 -22.98 -11.65
N GLN A 435 17.97 -23.44 -12.53
CA GLN A 435 18.87 -24.55 -12.19
C GLN A 435 19.83 -24.18 -11.05
N ALA A 436 20.39 -22.98 -11.10
CA ALA A 436 21.29 -22.45 -10.07
C ALA A 436 20.60 -22.35 -8.71
N LEU A 437 19.36 -21.83 -8.65
CA LEU A 437 18.56 -21.73 -7.41
C LEU A 437 18.31 -23.11 -6.80
N GLY A 438 18.07 -24.14 -7.63
CA GLY A 438 17.86 -25.52 -7.18
C GLY A 438 19.06 -26.12 -6.45
N LEU A 439 20.26 -25.59 -6.64
CA LEU A 439 21.50 -26.05 -5.97
C LEU A 439 21.69 -25.43 -4.59
N ILE A 440 21.00 -24.35 -4.26
CA ILE A 440 21.21 -23.61 -3.01
C ILE A 440 20.37 -24.22 -1.88
N PRO A 441 20.98 -24.77 -0.81
CA PRO A 441 20.23 -25.30 0.33
C PRO A 441 19.37 -24.22 1.01
N LYS A 442 18.18 -24.58 1.50
CA LYS A 442 17.26 -23.65 2.17
C LYS A 442 17.87 -22.96 3.40
N SER A 443 18.78 -23.65 4.10
CA SER A 443 19.48 -23.12 5.29
C SER A 443 20.77 -22.36 4.97
N ALA A 444 21.17 -22.30 3.69
CA ALA A 444 22.43 -21.68 3.29
C ALA A 444 22.45 -20.16 3.58
N SER A 445 23.59 -19.63 3.93
CA SER A 445 23.89 -18.19 3.90
C SER A 445 24.44 -17.83 2.51
N VAL A 446 23.82 -16.85 1.88
CA VAL A 446 24.02 -16.56 0.46
C VAL A 446 24.34 -15.10 0.22
N SER A 447 25.21 -14.82 -0.77
CA SER A 447 25.25 -13.51 -1.43
C SER A 447 24.93 -13.72 -2.91
N ALA A 448 23.97 -12.95 -3.42
CA ALA A 448 23.42 -13.09 -4.77
C ALA A 448 23.35 -11.77 -5.51
N THR A 449 23.31 -11.79 -6.84
CA THR A 449 22.99 -10.59 -7.63
C THR A 449 21.57 -10.11 -7.33
N TYR A 450 21.35 -8.82 -7.45
CA TYR A 450 20.15 -8.09 -7.02
C TYR A 450 18.84 -8.57 -7.66
N ASP A 451 18.91 -9.22 -8.82
CA ASP A 451 17.77 -9.80 -9.55
C ASP A 451 17.55 -11.29 -9.27
N ILE A 452 18.36 -11.86 -8.38
CA ILE A 452 18.30 -13.28 -7.97
C ILE A 452 18.02 -13.41 -6.47
N ASP A 453 18.47 -12.45 -5.67
CA ASP A 453 18.45 -12.54 -4.21
C ASP A 453 17.02 -12.49 -3.62
N ASP A 454 16.05 -11.84 -4.29
CA ASP A 454 14.64 -11.83 -3.90
C ASP A 454 13.99 -13.24 -3.95
N HIS A 455 14.50 -14.14 -4.79
CA HIS A 455 14.09 -15.55 -4.83
C HIS A 455 14.69 -16.40 -3.68
N LEU A 456 15.57 -15.81 -2.86
CA LEU A 456 16.28 -16.47 -1.79
C LEU A 456 16.02 -15.86 -0.40
N THR A 457 15.03 -15.02 -0.24
CA THR A 457 14.72 -14.22 0.94
C THR A 457 14.23 -15.03 2.15
N HIS A 458 13.69 -16.24 1.94
CA HIS A 458 13.23 -17.10 3.04
C HIS A 458 14.39 -17.76 3.80
N ARG A 459 15.35 -16.91 4.23
CA ARG A 459 16.53 -17.29 5.03
C ARG A 459 16.99 -16.16 5.94
N VAL A 460 17.79 -16.48 6.94
CA VAL A 460 18.28 -15.49 7.90
C VAL A 460 19.36 -14.61 7.28
N LEU A 461 20.24 -15.21 6.46
CA LEU A 461 21.38 -14.52 5.86
C LEU A 461 21.28 -14.58 4.34
N ILE A 462 20.86 -13.50 3.74
CA ILE A 462 20.89 -13.22 2.31
C ILE A 462 21.44 -11.81 2.11
N TYR A 463 22.38 -11.66 1.22
CA TYR A 463 23.02 -10.38 0.91
C TYR A 463 22.92 -10.13 -0.58
N GLU A 464 22.66 -8.89 -0.94
CA GLU A 464 22.86 -8.41 -2.29
C GLU A 464 24.37 -8.23 -2.54
N PHE A 465 24.92 -8.92 -3.52
CA PHE A 465 26.34 -8.80 -3.87
C PHE A 465 26.66 -7.36 -4.34
N PRO A 466 27.73 -6.70 -3.88
CA PRO A 466 28.95 -7.24 -3.26
C PRO A 466 28.95 -7.34 -1.73
N ASN A 467 27.81 -7.10 -1.05
CA ASN A 467 27.79 -7.31 0.41
C ASN A 467 27.96 -8.81 0.74
N PRO A 468 28.65 -9.14 1.85
CA PRO A 468 29.16 -8.25 2.89
C PRO A 468 30.64 -7.86 2.72
N TRP A 469 31.31 -8.15 1.60
CA TRP A 469 32.74 -7.82 1.38
C TRP A 469 32.98 -6.34 1.11
N ILE A 470 32.10 -5.73 0.29
CA ILE A 470 32.11 -4.29 -0.01
C ILE A 470 30.74 -3.75 0.34
N THR A 471 30.69 -2.75 1.21
CA THR A 471 29.43 -2.13 1.62
C THR A 471 28.81 -1.37 0.45
N ALA A 472 27.63 -1.81 0.00
CA ALA A 472 26.82 -1.17 -1.02
C ALA A 472 25.35 -1.13 -0.56
N ASN A 473 24.77 0.06 -0.47
CA ASN A 473 23.36 0.28 -0.06
C ASN A 473 22.96 -0.44 1.26
N TRP A 474 23.91 -0.65 2.17
CA TRP A 474 23.74 -1.48 3.36
C TRP A 474 23.92 -0.67 4.65
N GLY A 475 22.96 -0.80 5.57
CA GLY A 475 22.99 -0.09 6.85
C GLY A 475 22.71 1.41 6.74
N ILE A 476 23.03 2.13 7.82
CA ILE A 476 22.98 3.60 7.93
C ILE A 476 24.29 4.05 8.55
N GLY A 477 24.85 5.14 8.04
CA GLY A 477 26.13 5.68 8.49
C GLY A 477 27.27 4.68 8.25
N ASP A 478 28.19 4.57 9.22
CA ASP A 478 29.37 3.69 9.15
C ASP A 478 29.11 2.25 9.60
N ARG A 479 27.84 1.80 9.63
CA ARG A 479 27.52 0.43 10.03
C ARG A 479 28.17 -0.56 9.06
N LYS A 480 29.03 -1.40 9.59
CA LYS A 480 29.72 -2.44 8.81
C LYS A 480 28.84 -3.68 8.67
N PRO A 481 28.85 -4.34 7.50
CA PRO A 481 28.24 -5.65 7.33
C PRO A 481 28.84 -6.69 8.29
N PRO A 482 28.11 -7.79 8.56
CA PRO A 482 28.67 -8.93 9.28
C PRO A 482 29.89 -9.52 8.56
N ASP A 483 30.65 -10.34 9.29
CA ASP A 483 31.84 -11.03 8.80
C ASP A 483 31.53 -11.80 7.50
N PRO A 484 32.22 -11.52 6.39
CA PRO A 484 32.06 -12.23 5.13
C PRO A 484 32.25 -13.74 5.20
N SER A 485 33.04 -14.25 6.19
CA SER A 485 33.24 -15.67 6.39
C SER A 485 31.96 -16.46 6.69
N LYS A 486 30.90 -15.77 7.11
CA LYS A 486 29.58 -16.37 7.35
C LYS A 486 28.79 -16.69 6.05
N VAL A 487 29.21 -16.15 4.90
CA VAL A 487 28.57 -16.45 3.60
C VAL A 487 29.17 -17.73 3.05
N ASN A 488 28.32 -18.74 2.83
CA ASN A 488 28.77 -20.05 2.36
C ASN A 488 28.51 -20.29 0.88
N TRP A 489 27.61 -19.54 0.28
CA TRP A 489 27.21 -19.69 -1.12
C TRP A 489 27.19 -18.36 -1.85
N LEU A 490 27.64 -18.39 -3.10
CA LEU A 490 27.46 -17.31 -4.06
C LEU A 490 26.54 -17.81 -5.18
N ILE A 491 25.62 -16.96 -5.63
CA ILE A 491 24.88 -17.14 -6.88
C ILE A 491 24.86 -15.80 -7.60
N LEU A 492 25.54 -15.73 -8.73
CA LEU A 492 25.84 -14.47 -9.38
C LEU A 492 25.58 -14.53 -10.88
N ASP A 493 25.00 -13.49 -11.41
CA ASP A 493 25.14 -13.15 -12.82
C ASP A 493 26.52 -12.49 -13.02
N THR A 494 27.34 -13.08 -13.86
CA THR A 494 28.71 -12.60 -14.11
C THR A 494 28.80 -11.36 -14.99
N SER A 495 27.67 -10.81 -15.44
CA SER A 495 27.57 -9.48 -16.05
C SER A 495 27.81 -8.37 -15.01
N LEU A 496 28.87 -8.52 -14.21
CA LEU A 496 29.26 -7.61 -13.14
C LEU A 496 30.00 -6.39 -13.68
N ASN A 497 29.94 -5.29 -12.96
CA ASN A 497 30.61 -4.05 -13.33
C ASN A 497 31.45 -3.48 -12.18
N GLY A 498 32.31 -2.50 -12.50
CA GLY A 498 33.11 -1.76 -11.53
C GLY A 498 33.87 -2.66 -10.55
N ALA A 499 33.77 -2.36 -9.25
CA ALA A 499 34.47 -3.09 -8.18
C ALA A 499 33.97 -4.52 -7.96
N MET A 500 32.82 -4.93 -8.51
CA MET A 500 32.26 -6.28 -8.33
C MET A 500 33.09 -7.32 -9.07
N THR A 501 33.58 -7.04 -10.28
CA THR A 501 34.36 -7.99 -11.08
C THR A 501 35.68 -8.38 -10.43
N PRO A 502 36.54 -7.44 -9.95
CA PRO A 502 37.74 -7.80 -9.21
C PRO A 502 37.46 -8.59 -7.93
N LEU A 503 36.39 -8.23 -7.20
CA LEU A 503 36.00 -8.97 -6.00
C LEU A 503 35.61 -10.40 -6.34
N TYR A 504 34.75 -10.60 -7.33
CA TYR A 504 34.35 -11.94 -7.79
C TYR A 504 35.57 -12.80 -8.14
N ASN A 505 36.48 -12.28 -8.97
CA ASN A 505 37.70 -13.01 -9.39
C ASN A 505 38.56 -13.41 -8.19
N LYS A 506 38.72 -12.51 -7.21
CA LYS A 506 39.45 -12.82 -5.97
C LYS A 506 38.78 -13.95 -5.20
N LEU A 507 37.45 -13.85 -4.98
CA LEU A 507 36.71 -14.83 -4.17
C LEU A 507 36.75 -16.24 -4.78
N ILE A 508 36.61 -16.36 -6.11
CA ILE A 508 36.70 -17.66 -6.80
C ILE A 508 38.11 -18.25 -6.76
N GLN A 509 39.13 -17.40 -6.74
CA GLN A 509 40.52 -17.88 -6.63
C GLN A 509 40.91 -18.29 -5.20
N THR A 510 40.33 -17.68 -4.16
CA THR A 510 40.85 -17.82 -2.79
C THR A 510 39.88 -18.48 -1.81
N GLU A 511 38.56 -18.32 -1.97
CA GLU A 511 37.61 -18.67 -0.93
C GLU A 511 36.46 -19.58 -1.41
N PHE A 512 36.12 -19.55 -2.70
CA PHE A 512 34.96 -20.26 -3.24
C PHE A 512 35.35 -21.16 -4.41
N ARG A 513 34.68 -22.28 -4.52
CA ARG A 513 34.79 -23.19 -5.66
C ARG A 513 33.50 -23.11 -6.48
N VAL A 514 33.63 -22.92 -7.78
CA VAL A 514 32.49 -22.93 -8.73
C VAL A 514 31.99 -24.37 -8.82
N VAL A 515 30.69 -24.55 -8.59
CA VAL A 515 29.96 -25.83 -8.67
C VAL A 515 28.98 -25.85 -9.84
N PHE A 516 28.64 -24.68 -10.39
CA PHE A 516 27.77 -24.54 -11.55
C PHE A 516 28.17 -23.28 -12.35
N SER A 517 28.16 -23.39 -13.67
CA SER A 517 28.36 -22.25 -14.56
C SER A 517 27.61 -22.51 -15.88
N ARG A 518 26.62 -21.66 -16.18
CA ARG A 518 25.85 -21.72 -17.41
C ARG A 518 25.28 -20.33 -17.76
N ASP A 519 25.36 -19.94 -19.02
CA ASP A 519 24.80 -18.70 -19.56
C ASP A 519 25.19 -17.44 -18.78
N GLY A 520 26.40 -17.45 -18.17
CA GLY A 520 26.90 -16.36 -17.31
C GLY A 520 26.36 -16.38 -15.87
N ILE A 521 25.54 -17.38 -15.50
CA ILE A 521 25.13 -17.61 -14.12
C ILE A 521 26.11 -18.59 -13.48
N VAL A 522 26.63 -18.21 -12.29
CA VAL A 522 27.61 -18.99 -11.53
C VAL A 522 27.09 -19.27 -10.14
N VAL A 523 27.18 -20.53 -9.70
CA VAL A 523 27.03 -20.91 -8.30
C VAL A 523 28.38 -21.35 -7.77
N ALA A 524 28.76 -20.83 -6.60
CA ALA A 524 29.99 -21.22 -5.95
C ALA A 524 29.77 -21.49 -4.45
N HIS A 525 30.44 -22.49 -3.93
CA HIS A 525 30.40 -22.88 -2.53
C HIS A 525 31.73 -22.57 -1.86
N ARG A 526 31.69 -22.09 -0.62
CA ARG A 526 32.91 -21.77 0.15
C ARG A 526 33.72 -23.02 0.45
N VAL A 527 35.00 -22.96 0.16
CA VAL A 527 35.97 -24.01 0.53
C VAL A 527 36.49 -23.70 1.93
N LEU A 528 36.19 -24.58 2.89
CA LEU A 528 36.70 -24.43 4.25
C LEU A 528 38.10 -25.06 4.34
N PRO A 529 39.09 -24.38 4.95
CA PRO A 529 40.39 -24.97 5.20
C PRO A 529 40.26 -26.26 6.04
N GLY A 530 40.81 -27.37 5.56
CA GLY A 530 40.85 -28.65 6.28
C GLY A 530 39.64 -29.57 6.11
N VAL A 531 38.62 -29.18 5.32
CA VAL A 531 37.57 -30.11 4.91
C VAL A 531 37.97 -30.81 3.62
N PRO A 532 38.08 -32.18 3.60
CA PRO A 532 38.38 -32.90 2.36
C PRO A 532 37.36 -32.54 1.26
N ASN A 533 37.85 -32.36 0.03
CA ASN A 533 37.00 -32.19 -1.15
C ASN A 533 36.16 -33.47 -1.33
N ASP A 534 34.95 -33.47 -0.82
CA ASP A 534 34.01 -34.53 -1.15
C ASP A 534 33.55 -34.34 -2.61
N HIS A 535 34.06 -35.21 -3.46
CA HIS A 535 33.76 -35.22 -4.91
C HIS A 535 32.39 -35.81 -5.26
N SER A 536 31.50 -35.96 -4.30
CA SER A 536 30.20 -36.64 -4.46
C SER A 536 29.06 -35.78 -5.05
N TRP A 537 29.33 -34.60 -5.57
CA TRP A 537 28.31 -33.79 -6.25
C TRP A 537 28.12 -34.27 -7.70
N PRO A 538 26.88 -34.44 -8.14
CA PRO A 538 26.61 -34.86 -9.52
C PRO A 538 27.17 -33.84 -10.50
N ARG A 539 28.04 -34.32 -11.38
CA ARG A 539 28.46 -33.58 -12.58
C ARG A 539 27.32 -33.68 -13.56
N GLY A 540 26.53 -32.59 -13.68
CA GLY A 540 25.52 -32.43 -14.71
C GLY A 540 26.00 -31.51 -15.80
#